data_86ff82a7f002d263be9570a33aa0aada
#
_entry.id   86ff82a7f002d263be9570a33aa0aada
#
_cell.length_a   1.000
_cell.length_b   1.000
_cell.length_c   1.000
_cell.angle_alpha   90.00
_cell.angle_beta   90.00
_cell.angle_gamma   90.00
#
_symmetry.space_group_name_H-M   'P 1'
#
loop_
_entity.id
_entity.type
_entity.pdbx_description
1 polymer ?
#
loop_
_entity_poly.entity_id
_entity_poly.type
_entity_poly.pdbx_seq_one_letter_code
_entity_poly.pdbx_strand_id
1 'polypeptide(L)'
;MKYFLTFILIISIVSENQSQDKKENIDLKDLGWHGIYTNLNVSVLEMGKQTSIYEDDNKKIGIPKKGEKRIIFFGNSITQNWSIYTDYFKENNYLNRGISGQTTYQMLLRFRDDVINLNPTAVIILAGINDLAGNNGPVTKEEVIDNIKSMAEIANANGIKVFLSSILPTYDFIWTPGVYPAKDVISINEEIKNYCENTKSIYVDYHTSMKDKRDGLKDEFTYWVEEVVRYDGVHPNKEGYIHMEKIVSKKIKEVL
;
A
#
# COMPACT_ATOMS: atom_id res chain seq x y z
N MET A 1 -4.99 -7.92 19.53
CA MET A 1 -5.68 -9.14 19.06
C MET A 1 -7.17 -8.94 18.83
N LYS A 2 -7.99 -8.51 19.81
CA LYS A 2 -9.46 -8.28 19.61
C LYS A 2 -9.82 -7.28 18.49
N TYR A 3 -9.02 -6.27 18.22
CA TYR A 3 -9.33 -5.22 17.24
C TYR A 3 -8.99 -5.59 15.78
N PHE A 4 -8.10 -6.55 15.57
CA PHE A 4 -7.72 -7.01 14.22
C PHE A 4 -8.79 -7.94 13.63
N LEU A 5 -9.34 -8.83 14.44
CA LEU A 5 -10.48 -9.68 14.07
C LEU A 5 -11.73 -8.86 13.69
N THR A 6 -11.95 -7.72 14.39
CA THR A 6 -13.05 -6.81 14.05
C THR A 6 -12.87 -6.16 12.68
N PHE A 7 -11.64 -5.93 12.23
CA PHE A 7 -11.39 -5.28 10.94
C PHE A 7 -11.54 -6.27 9.75
N ILE A 8 -11.09 -7.51 9.90
CA ILE A 8 -11.33 -8.57 8.89
C ILE A 8 -12.81 -8.93 8.84
N LEU A 9 -13.47 -9.00 10.01
CA LEU A 9 -14.90 -9.28 10.11
C LEU A 9 -15.75 -8.13 9.56
N ILE A 10 -15.31 -6.87 9.69
CA ILE A 10 -16.01 -5.71 9.12
C ILE A 10 -15.91 -5.72 7.59
N ILE A 11 -14.78 -6.13 7.01
CA ILE A 11 -14.67 -6.27 5.54
C ILE A 11 -15.56 -7.42 5.05
N SER A 12 -15.61 -8.57 5.75
CA SER A 12 -16.50 -9.66 5.40
C SER A 12 -17.97 -9.34 5.71
N ILE A 13 -18.28 -8.65 6.79
CA ILE A 13 -19.65 -8.22 7.12
C ILE A 13 -20.15 -7.12 6.18
N VAL A 14 -19.28 -6.20 5.76
CA VAL A 14 -19.66 -5.20 4.73
C VAL A 14 -19.86 -5.87 3.38
N SER A 15 -19.08 -6.91 3.02
CA SER A 15 -19.32 -7.68 1.80
C SER A 15 -20.57 -8.59 1.91
N GLU A 16 -20.85 -9.19 3.08
CA GLU A 16 -22.04 -10.03 3.29
C GLU A 16 -23.33 -9.22 3.44
N ASN A 17 -23.30 -8.06 4.09
CA ASN A 17 -24.48 -7.17 4.13
C ASN A 17 -24.78 -6.49 2.79
N GLN A 18 -23.80 -6.29 1.93
CA GLN A 18 -24.07 -5.88 0.54
C GLN A 18 -24.60 -7.04 -0.32
N SER A 19 -24.38 -8.30 0.08
CA SER A 19 -24.88 -9.47 -0.67
C SER A 19 -26.32 -9.87 -0.32
N GLN A 20 -26.91 -9.32 0.75
CA GLN A 20 -28.31 -9.60 1.15
C GLN A 20 -29.31 -8.52 0.70
N ASP A 21 -28.87 -7.33 0.31
CA ASP A 21 -29.73 -6.47 -0.51
C ASP A 21 -29.87 -7.15 -1.89
N LYS A 22 -31.12 -7.56 -2.19
CA LYS A 22 -31.50 -8.14 -3.46
C LYS A 22 -30.70 -7.51 -4.59
N LYS A 23 -29.75 -8.27 -5.17
CA LYS A 23 -29.28 -8.00 -6.51
C LYS A 23 -30.49 -8.17 -7.41
N GLU A 24 -31.32 -7.15 -7.53
CA GLU A 24 -32.08 -6.97 -8.74
C GLU A 24 -31.01 -6.90 -9.83
N ASN A 25 -30.98 -7.90 -10.70
CA ASN A 25 -30.23 -7.85 -11.94
C ASN A 25 -30.84 -6.70 -12.76
N ILE A 26 -30.39 -5.48 -12.47
CA ILE A 26 -30.74 -4.32 -13.28
C ILE A 26 -30.03 -4.57 -14.61
N ASP A 27 -30.79 -4.91 -15.65
CA ASP A 27 -30.24 -4.98 -16.99
C ASP A 27 -29.75 -3.56 -17.35
N LEU A 28 -28.44 -3.41 -17.54
CA LEU A 28 -27.82 -2.12 -17.90
C LEU A 28 -28.46 -1.50 -19.15
N LYS A 29 -29.17 -2.29 -19.97
CA LYS A 29 -29.93 -1.81 -21.12
C LYS A 29 -31.20 -1.03 -20.72
N ASP A 30 -31.77 -1.30 -19.53
CA ASP A 30 -32.96 -0.63 -19.02
C ASP A 30 -32.64 0.66 -18.27
N LEU A 31 -31.38 0.84 -17.92
CA LEU A 31 -30.86 2.03 -17.25
C LEU A 31 -30.52 3.09 -18.27
N GLY A 32 -31.12 3.70 -19.03
CA GLY A 32 -30.65 4.77 -19.95
C GLY A 32 -29.30 5.40 -19.49
N TRP A 33 -28.63 6.11 -20.36
CA TRP A 33 -27.30 6.72 -20.11
C TRP A 33 -27.17 7.42 -18.75
N HIS A 34 -28.26 8.00 -18.23
CA HIS A 34 -28.30 8.68 -16.95
C HIS A 34 -28.10 7.70 -15.77
N GLY A 35 -28.73 6.53 -15.79
CA GLY A 35 -28.57 5.52 -14.74
C GLY A 35 -27.20 4.90 -14.73
N ILE A 36 -26.62 4.63 -15.93
CA ILE A 36 -25.23 4.15 -16.07
C ILE A 36 -24.25 5.20 -15.51
N TYR A 37 -24.45 6.46 -15.85
CA TYR A 37 -23.61 7.57 -15.38
C TYR A 37 -23.68 7.75 -13.86
N THR A 38 -24.86 7.60 -13.27
CA THR A 38 -25.05 7.71 -11.81
C THR A 38 -24.35 6.59 -11.06
N ASN A 39 -24.44 5.34 -11.54
CA ASN A 39 -23.77 4.20 -10.93
C ASN A 39 -22.23 4.29 -11.04
N LEU A 40 -21.70 4.73 -12.18
CA LEU A 40 -20.27 5.01 -12.36
C LEU A 40 -19.78 6.11 -11.40
N ASN A 41 -20.56 7.18 -11.22
CA ASN A 41 -20.21 8.28 -10.33
C ASN A 41 -20.22 7.86 -8.85
N VAL A 42 -21.11 6.96 -8.43
CA VAL A 42 -21.11 6.44 -7.04
C VAL A 42 -19.82 5.68 -6.76
N SER A 43 -19.36 4.84 -7.67
CA SER A 43 -18.07 4.12 -7.50
C SER A 43 -16.88 5.07 -7.42
N VAL A 44 -16.86 6.13 -8.24
CA VAL A 44 -15.80 7.15 -8.22
C VAL A 44 -15.85 7.96 -6.92
N LEU A 45 -17.05 8.30 -6.43
CA LEU A 45 -17.22 9.01 -5.15
C LEU A 45 -16.82 8.14 -3.95
N GLU A 46 -17.08 6.85 -3.98
CA GLU A 46 -16.63 5.92 -2.93
C GLU A 46 -15.12 5.73 -2.94
N MET A 47 -14.50 5.66 -4.10
CA MET A 47 -13.03 5.72 -4.23
C MET A 47 -12.47 7.03 -3.67
N GLY A 48 -13.13 8.16 -3.94
CA GLY A 48 -12.74 9.47 -3.40
C GLY A 48 -12.83 9.57 -1.88
N LYS A 49 -13.79 8.90 -1.24
CA LYS A 49 -13.88 8.87 0.23
C LYS A 49 -12.68 8.20 0.90
N GLN A 50 -12.03 7.25 0.25
CA GLN A 50 -10.81 6.63 0.76
C GLN A 50 -9.57 7.54 0.64
N THR A 51 -9.63 8.62 -0.14
CA THR A 51 -8.53 9.58 -0.24
C THR A 51 -8.49 10.58 0.91
N SER A 52 -9.60 10.73 1.65
CA SER A 52 -9.75 11.77 2.69
C SER A 52 -9.37 11.35 4.11
N ILE A 53 -8.94 10.09 4.33
CA ILE A 53 -8.64 9.56 5.69
C ILE A 53 -7.59 10.40 6.45
N TYR A 54 -6.66 11.06 5.76
CA TYR A 54 -5.62 11.92 6.34
C TYR A 54 -5.90 13.42 6.18
N GLU A 55 -7.03 13.85 5.65
CA GLU A 55 -7.31 15.25 5.32
C GLU A 55 -7.15 16.18 6.54
N ASP A 56 -7.75 15.82 7.67
CA ASP A 56 -7.68 16.64 8.89
C ASP A 56 -6.29 16.63 9.53
N ASP A 57 -5.58 15.50 9.44
CA ASP A 57 -4.21 15.39 9.92
C ASP A 57 -3.25 16.21 9.02
N ASN A 58 -3.42 16.13 7.71
CA ASN A 58 -2.64 16.90 6.74
C ASN A 58 -2.81 18.42 6.96
N LYS A 59 -4.03 18.89 7.23
CA LYS A 59 -4.30 20.31 7.55
C LYS A 59 -3.56 20.75 8.83
N LYS A 60 -3.52 19.90 9.87
CA LYS A 60 -2.87 20.20 11.15
C LYS A 60 -1.34 20.21 11.06
N ILE A 61 -0.77 19.30 10.28
CA ILE A 61 0.68 19.18 10.11
C ILE A 61 1.27 20.42 9.44
N GLY A 62 0.60 20.98 8.44
CA GLY A 62 1.03 22.19 7.74
C GLY A 62 2.38 22.03 7.02
N ILE A 63 3.04 23.16 6.74
CA ILE A 63 4.33 23.22 6.03
C ILE A 63 5.48 22.86 6.97
N PRO A 64 6.54 22.12 6.53
CA PRO A 64 7.72 21.85 7.36
C PRO A 64 8.38 23.13 7.87
N LYS A 65 8.84 23.09 9.11
CA LYS A 65 9.64 24.19 9.67
C LYS A 65 11.00 24.26 8.96
N LYS A 66 11.62 25.44 8.98
CA LYS A 66 12.95 25.63 8.39
C LYS A 66 13.96 24.65 9.00
N GLY A 67 14.58 23.81 8.15
CA GLY A 67 15.54 22.78 8.56
C GLY A 67 14.91 21.44 8.98
N GLU A 68 13.59 21.32 9.02
CA GLU A 68 12.90 20.06 9.26
C GLU A 68 13.05 19.14 8.05
N LYS A 69 13.55 17.92 8.28
CA LYS A 69 13.57 16.86 7.28
C LYS A 69 12.32 16.00 7.43
N ARG A 70 11.25 16.37 6.73
CA ARG A 70 10.02 15.59 6.73
C ARG A 70 10.17 14.37 5.83
N ILE A 71 9.91 13.19 6.37
CA ILE A 71 9.93 11.92 5.64
C ILE A 71 8.55 11.29 5.73
N ILE A 72 8.00 10.90 4.58
CA ILE A 72 6.68 10.27 4.48
C ILE A 72 6.83 8.82 4.04
N PHE A 73 6.21 7.90 4.76
CA PHE A 73 6.01 6.53 4.33
C PHE A 73 4.61 6.40 3.74
N PHE A 74 4.56 6.15 2.45
CA PHE A 74 3.34 6.11 1.67
C PHE A 74 3.07 4.69 1.18
N GLY A 75 1.89 4.13 1.48
CA GLY A 75 1.62 2.73 1.19
C GLY A 75 0.21 2.27 1.51
N ASN A 76 0.09 0.97 1.63
CA ASN A 76 -1.15 0.24 1.95
C ASN A 76 -1.19 -0.21 3.43
N SER A 77 -1.87 -1.36 3.71
CA SER A 77 -1.97 -1.95 5.06
C SER A 77 -0.62 -2.22 5.71
N ILE A 78 0.39 -2.64 4.94
CA ILE A 78 1.72 -2.92 5.47
C ILE A 78 2.32 -1.62 6.06
N THR A 79 2.15 -0.50 5.38
CA THR A 79 2.60 0.80 5.90
C THR A 79 1.71 1.26 7.07
N GLN A 80 0.38 1.17 6.95
CA GLN A 80 -0.55 1.63 7.98
C GLN A 80 -0.33 0.90 9.31
N ASN A 81 -0.25 -0.42 9.27
CA ASN A 81 -0.15 -1.27 10.45
C ASN A 81 1.22 -1.15 11.16
N TRP A 82 2.24 -0.66 10.48
CA TRP A 82 3.58 -0.51 11.06
C TRP A 82 3.56 0.27 12.38
N SER A 83 2.79 1.36 12.45
CA SER A 83 2.62 2.17 13.66
C SER A 83 1.89 1.44 14.80
N ILE A 84 1.28 0.28 14.55
CA ILE A 84 0.63 -0.54 15.58
C ILE A 84 1.67 -1.41 16.30
N TYR A 85 2.72 -1.81 15.59
CA TYR A 85 3.71 -2.78 16.10
C TYR A 85 4.95 -2.14 16.68
N THR A 86 5.31 -0.92 16.22
CA THR A 86 6.52 -0.22 16.67
C THR A 86 6.26 1.29 16.78
N ASP A 87 7.09 1.97 17.58
CA ASP A 87 7.08 3.44 17.71
C ASP A 87 7.97 4.14 16.67
N TYR A 88 8.42 3.44 15.62
CA TYR A 88 9.40 3.90 14.65
C TYR A 88 9.08 5.27 14.03
N PHE A 89 7.84 5.50 13.66
CA PHE A 89 7.41 6.77 13.08
C PHE A 89 7.48 7.91 14.10
N LYS A 90 7.04 7.66 15.34
CA LYS A 90 7.06 8.63 16.42
C LYS A 90 8.50 8.98 16.86
N GLU A 91 9.34 7.98 17.02
CA GLU A 91 10.74 8.15 17.43
C GLU A 91 11.57 8.93 16.40
N ASN A 92 11.27 8.80 15.12
CA ASN A 92 11.98 9.46 14.04
C ASN A 92 11.26 10.70 13.49
N ASN A 93 10.09 11.04 14.02
CA ASN A 93 9.23 12.11 13.50
C ASN A 93 8.89 11.94 12.01
N TYR A 94 8.62 10.71 11.60
CA TYR A 94 8.18 10.37 10.25
C TYR A 94 6.66 10.35 10.16
N LEU A 95 6.11 10.59 8.98
CA LEU A 95 4.68 10.52 8.73
C LEU A 95 4.30 9.19 8.09
N ASN A 96 3.35 8.49 8.71
CA ASN A 96 2.72 7.32 8.14
C ASN A 96 1.50 7.75 7.32
N ARG A 97 1.49 7.40 6.04
CA ARG A 97 0.40 7.62 5.07
C ARG A 97 0.00 6.31 4.39
N GLY A 98 -0.07 5.24 5.18
CA GLY A 98 -0.59 3.94 4.75
C GLY A 98 -2.11 3.88 4.85
N ILE A 99 -2.78 3.27 3.87
CA ILE A 99 -4.22 2.96 3.92
C ILE A 99 -4.44 1.51 3.51
N SER A 100 -5.02 0.73 4.41
CA SER A 100 -5.27 -0.70 4.21
C SER A 100 -6.11 -0.98 2.97
N GLY A 101 -5.75 -2.06 2.26
CA GLY A 101 -6.48 -2.53 1.09
C GLY A 101 -6.22 -1.75 -0.20
N GLN A 102 -5.57 -0.59 -0.15
CA GLN A 102 -5.38 0.25 -1.34
C GLN A 102 -4.46 -0.38 -2.37
N THR A 103 -4.87 -0.26 -3.64
CA THR A 103 -4.11 -0.54 -4.84
C THR A 103 -3.31 0.69 -5.29
N THR A 104 -2.40 0.49 -6.24
CA THR A 104 -1.57 1.59 -6.80
C THR A 104 -2.41 2.70 -7.43
N TYR A 105 -3.55 2.39 -8.05
CA TYR A 105 -4.50 3.38 -8.58
C TYR A 105 -5.04 4.30 -7.49
N GLN A 106 -5.52 3.73 -6.39
CA GLN A 106 -6.06 4.50 -5.27
C GLN A 106 -4.96 5.33 -4.59
N MET A 107 -3.77 4.77 -4.48
CA MET A 107 -2.61 5.50 -3.95
C MET A 107 -2.24 6.69 -4.84
N LEU A 108 -2.24 6.53 -6.17
CA LEU A 108 -1.95 7.62 -7.11
C LEU A 108 -2.96 8.78 -6.98
N LEU A 109 -4.25 8.47 -6.79
CA LEU A 109 -5.30 9.51 -6.62
C LEU A 109 -5.05 10.43 -5.43
N ARG A 110 -4.54 9.91 -4.29
CA ARG A 110 -4.29 10.69 -3.08
C ARG A 110 -2.84 11.17 -2.94
N PHE A 111 -1.97 10.87 -3.89
CA PHE A 111 -0.54 11.14 -3.79
C PHE A 111 -0.24 12.63 -3.61
N ARG A 112 -1.00 13.50 -4.27
CA ARG A 112 -0.82 14.94 -4.12
C ARG A 112 -1.14 15.42 -2.72
N ASP A 113 -2.27 14.99 -2.15
CA ASP A 113 -2.74 15.48 -0.85
C ASP A 113 -1.93 14.91 0.31
N ASP A 114 -1.56 13.63 0.24
CA ASP A 114 -0.86 12.93 1.32
C ASP A 114 0.66 13.00 1.23
N VAL A 115 1.21 13.46 0.09
CA VAL A 115 2.66 13.57 -0.10
C VAL A 115 3.06 14.97 -0.58
N ILE A 116 2.64 15.38 -1.78
CA ILE A 116 3.17 16.57 -2.44
C ILE A 116 2.84 17.83 -1.64
N ASN A 117 1.59 17.99 -1.22
CA ASN A 117 1.13 19.18 -0.48
C ASN A 117 1.74 19.29 0.93
N LEU A 118 2.30 18.20 1.46
CA LEU A 118 3.01 18.18 2.74
C LEU A 118 4.49 18.59 2.63
N ASN A 119 4.97 18.83 1.41
CA ASN A 119 6.31 19.31 1.10
C ASN A 119 7.43 18.51 1.81
N PRO A 120 7.50 17.18 1.67
CA PRO A 120 8.49 16.38 2.37
C PRO A 120 9.87 16.48 1.71
N THR A 121 10.92 16.19 2.49
CA THR A 121 12.28 15.98 1.98
C THR A 121 12.38 14.69 1.19
N ALA A 122 11.65 13.65 1.64
CA ALA A 122 11.65 12.34 0.99
C ALA A 122 10.31 11.61 1.18
N VAL A 123 10.03 10.70 0.25
CA VAL A 123 8.92 9.74 0.33
C VAL A 123 9.44 8.33 0.14
N ILE A 124 8.99 7.40 0.99
CA ILE A 124 9.20 5.96 0.86
C ILE A 124 7.88 5.34 0.39
N ILE A 125 7.87 4.73 -0.80
CA ILE A 125 6.67 4.16 -1.42
C ILE A 125 6.74 2.63 -1.35
N LEU A 126 5.72 2.00 -0.75
CA LEU A 126 5.52 0.56 -0.69
C LEU A 126 4.13 0.21 -1.22
N ALA A 127 4.04 -0.32 -2.43
CA ALA A 127 2.79 -0.51 -3.16
C ALA A 127 2.81 -1.75 -4.06
N GLY A 128 1.62 -2.23 -4.50
CA GLY A 128 1.46 -3.23 -5.55
C GLY A 128 0.92 -4.58 -5.08
N ILE A 129 1.01 -4.94 -3.80
CA ILE A 129 0.57 -6.27 -3.33
C ILE A 129 -0.96 -6.45 -3.44
N ASN A 130 -1.73 -5.39 -3.17
CA ASN A 130 -3.19 -5.42 -3.25
C ASN A 130 -3.71 -5.45 -4.70
N ASP A 131 -2.93 -4.91 -5.62
CA ASP A 131 -3.17 -5.03 -7.07
C ASP A 131 -3.09 -6.50 -7.49
N LEU A 132 -2.02 -7.19 -7.07
CA LEU A 132 -1.82 -8.62 -7.33
C LEU A 132 -2.88 -9.50 -6.64
N ALA A 133 -3.43 -9.06 -5.52
CA ALA A 133 -4.55 -9.73 -4.85
C ALA A 133 -5.90 -9.48 -5.54
N GLY A 134 -5.97 -8.57 -6.53
CA GLY A 134 -7.19 -8.23 -7.24
C GLY A 134 -8.20 -7.41 -6.43
N ASN A 135 -7.77 -6.66 -5.40
CA ASN A 135 -8.68 -5.95 -4.48
C ASN A 135 -9.65 -4.98 -5.17
N ASN A 136 -9.27 -4.41 -6.32
CA ASN A 136 -10.11 -3.50 -7.11
C ASN A 136 -10.31 -3.99 -8.54
N GLY A 137 -10.32 -5.31 -8.74
CA GLY A 137 -10.44 -5.93 -10.04
C GLY A 137 -9.11 -6.27 -10.69
N PRO A 138 -9.13 -6.85 -11.90
CA PRO A 138 -7.93 -7.30 -12.58
C PRO A 138 -7.07 -6.11 -13.01
N VAL A 139 -5.76 -6.22 -12.77
CA VAL A 139 -4.74 -5.22 -13.13
C VAL A 139 -3.55 -5.96 -13.72
N THR A 140 -2.94 -5.43 -14.75
CA THR A 140 -1.70 -5.97 -15.31
C THR A 140 -0.48 -5.54 -14.48
N LYS A 141 0.61 -6.28 -14.58
CA LYS A 141 1.89 -5.90 -13.93
C LYS A 141 2.40 -4.57 -14.43
N GLU A 142 2.26 -4.32 -15.71
CA GLU A 142 2.64 -3.08 -16.36
C GLU A 142 1.92 -1.88 -15.76
N GLU A 143 0.61 -1.98 -15.53
CA GLU A 143 -0.19 -0.94 -14.89
C GLU A 143 0.27 -0.68 -13.45
N VAL A 144 0.58 -1.73 -12.68
CA VAL A 144 1.14 -1.58 -11.32
C VAL A 144 2.46 -0.82 -11.34
N ILE A 145 3.36 -1.22 -12.25
CA ILE A 145 4.67 -0.59 -12.42
C ILE A 145 4.53 0.86 -12.86
N ASP A 146 3.66 1.15 -13.82
CA ASP A 146 3.44 2.49 -14.36
C ASP A 146 2.84 3.44 -13.30
N ASN A 147 1.93 2.96 -12.45
CA ASN A 147 1.40 3.73 -11.33
C ASN A 147 2.50 4.07 -10.30
N ILE A 148 3.38 3.11 -9.98
CA ILE A 148 4.51 3.34 -9.07
C ILE A 148 5.50 4.34 -9.68
N LYS A 149 5.84 4.19 -10.96
CA LYS A 149 6.70 5.14 -11.70
C LYS A 149 6.08 6.54 -11.74
N SER A 150 4.78 6.63 -12.00
CA SER A 150 4.06 7.92 -12.03
C SER A 150 4.15 8.65 -10.69
N MET A 151 3.96 7.95 -9.56
CA MET A 151 4.15 8.55 -8.23
C MET A 151 5.59 9.02 -8.03
N ALA A 152 6.58 8.23 -8.46
CA ALA A 152 7.99 8.60 -8.37
C ALA A 152 8.33 9.83 -9.21
N GLU A 153 7.83 9.90 -10.43
CA GLU A 153 8.02 11.03 -11.35
C GLU A 153 7.37 12.30 -10.82
N ILE A 154 6.15 12.22 -10.32
CA ILE A 154 5.47 13.35 -9.67
C ILE A 154 6.29 13.86 -8.47
N ALA A 155 6.79 12.97 -7.62
CA ALA A 155 7.61 13.37 -6.47
C ALA A 155 8.94 14.00 -6.92
N ASN A 156 9.65 13.38 -7.85
CA ASN A 156 10.91 13.91 -8.41
C ASN A 156 10.73 15.29 -9.05
N ALA A 157 9.63 15.50 -9.79
CA ALA A 157 9.30 16.79 -10.40
C ALA A 157 9.04 17.90 -9.36
N ASN A 158 8.64 17.51 -8.13
CA ASN A 158 8.46 18.42 -6.99
C ASN A 158 9.71 18.51 -6.08
N GLY A 159 10.86 17.99 -6.51
CA GLY A 159 12.11 18.06 -5.74
C GLY A 159 12.17 17.13 -4.52
N ILE A 160 11.23 16.19 -4.42
CA ILE A 160 11.14 15.23 -3.32
C ILE A 160 12.04 14.03 -3.65
N LYS A 161 12.87 13.60 -2.71
CA LYS A 161 13.68 12.40 -2.86
C LYS A 161 12.82 11.15 -2.74
N VAL A 162 12.95 10.22 -3.69
CA VAL A 162 12.08 9.05 -3.79
C VAL A 162 12.83 7.78 -3.42
N PHE A 163 12.25 7.02 -2.49
CA PHE A 163 12.64 5.66 -2.19
C PHE A 163 11.51 4.73 -2.63
N LEU A 164 11.80 3.81 -3.55
CA LEU A 164 10.88 2.77 -3.99
C LEU A 164 11.23 1.46 -3.31
N SER A 165 10.30 0.96 -2.52
CA SER A 165 10.47 -0.30 -1.80
C SER A 165 10.07 -1.48 -2.67
N SER A 166 10.81 -2.59 -2.56
CA SER A 166 10.33 -3.86 -3.07
C SER A 166 9.00 -4.25 -2.43
N ILE A 167 8.09 -4.83 -3.19
CA ILE A 167 6.95 -5.58 -2.65
C ILE A 167 7.50 -6.71 -1.80
N LEU A 168 6.90 -6.95 -0.62
CA LEU A 168 7.31 -8.03 0.27
C LEU A 168 7.08 -9.40 -0.38
N PRO A 169 7.88 -10.42 -0.02
CA PRO A 169 7.65 -11.78 -0.49
C PRO A 169 6.24 -12.23 -0.13
N THR A 170 5.52 -12.80 -1.09
CA THR A 170 4.16 -13.31 -0.85
C THR A 170 3.94 -14.56 -1.68
N TYR A 171 3.67 -15.69 -1.01
CA TYR A 171 3.40 -16.95 -1.69
C TYR A 171 1.95 -17.10 -2.11
N ASP A 172 1.01 -16.72 -1.23
CA ASP A 172 -0.44 -16.80 -1.44
C ASP A 172 -1.16 -15.84 -0.50
N PHE A 173 -2.40 -15.51 -0.78
CA PHE A 173 -3.24 -14.63 0.05
C PHE A 173 -4.22 -15.44 0.90
N ILE A 174 -4.40 -15.08 2.19
CA ILE A 174 -5.40 -15.73 3.04
C ILE A 174 -6.83 -15.33 2.67
N TRP A 175 -7.02 -14.12 2.10
CA TRP A 175 -8.33 -13.58 1.70
C TRP A 175 -8.69 -13.87 0.24
N THR A 176 -7.73 -14.24 -0.60
CA THR A 176 -7.92 -14.66 -2.00
C THR A 176 -6.99 -15.83 -2.30
N PRO A 177 -7.24 -17.02 -1.74
CA PRO A 177 -6.35 -18.18 -1.89
C PRO A 177 -6.24 -18.66 -3.34
N GLY A 178 -5.05 -19.12 -3.73
CA GLY A 178 -4.80 -19.74 -5.05
C GLY A 178 -4.27 -18.78 -6.12
N VAL A 179 -3.96 -17.53 -5.77
CA VAL A 179 -3.40 -16.54 -6.71
C VAL A 179 -1.90 -16.77 -6.96
N TYR A 180 -1.13 -17.18 -5.95
CA TYR A 180 0.32 -17.46 -6.02
C TYR A 180 1.15 -16.35 -6.66
N PRO A 181 1.17 -15.12 -6.09
CA PRO A 181 1.76 -13.94 -6.74
C PRO A 181 3.28 -13.88 -6.75
N ALA A 182 3.99 -14.85 -6.16
CA ALA A 182 5.43 -14.79 -5.92
C ALA A 182 6.26 -14.42 -7.17
N LYS A 183 5.94 -15.02 -8.33
CA LYS A 183 6.63 -14.72 -9.60
C LYS A 183 6.38 -13.29 -10.08
N ASP A 184 5.15 -12.79 -9.92
CA ASP A 184 4.79 -11.44 -10.31
C ASP A 184 5.42 -10.41 -9.37
N VAL A 185 5.47 -10.71 -8.07
CA VAL A 185 6.21 -9.91 -7.07
C VAL A 185 7.68 -9.76 -7.47
N ILE A 186 8.35 -10.87 -7.82
CA ILE A 186 9.75 -10.85 -8.25
C ILE A 186 9.91 -10.00 -9.52
N SER A 187 9.07 -10.23 -10.54
CA SER A 187 9.12 -9.51 -11.81
C SER A 187 8.93 -7.99 -11.62
N ILE A 188 7.94 -7.58 -10.81
CA ILE A 188 7.71 -6.16 -10.52
C ILE A 188 8.90 -5.57 -9.74
N ASN A 189 9.44 -6.28 -8.77
CA ASN A 189 10.58 -5.82 -7.98
C ASN A 189 11.84 -5.61 -8.84
N GLU A 190 12.08 -6.48 -9.81
CA GLU A 190 13.17 -6.32 -10.79
C GLU A 190 12.99 -5.06 -11.64
N GLU A 191 11.78 -4.82 -12.14
CA GLU A 191 11.48 -3.62 -12.94
C GLU A 191 11.60 -2.33 -12.12
N ILE A 192 11.13 -2.32 -10.87
CA ILE A 192 11.28 -1.17 -9.96
C ILE A 192 12.76 -0.92 -9.67
N LYS A 193 13.55 -1.98 -9.44
CA LYS A 193 14.99 -1.87 -9.22
C LYS A 193 15.68 -1.28 -10.45
N ASN A 194 15.41 -1.82 -11.64
CA ASN A 194 15.95 -1.31 -12.91
C ASN A 194 15.56 0.17 -13.11
N TYR A 195 14.34 0.55 -12.80
CA TYR A 195 13.92 1.96 -12.87
C TYR A 195 14.74 2.83 -11.91
N CYS A 196 15.00 2.40 -10.68
CA CYS A 196 15.83 3.14 -9.73
C CYS A 196 17.28 3.27 -10.21
N GLU A 197 17.86 2.26 -10.85
CA GLU A 197 19.22 2.30 -11.39
C GLU A 197 19.37 3.31 -12.54
N ASN A 198 18.28 3.58 -13.26
CA ASN A 198 18.25 4.50 -14.40
C ASN A 198 17.67 5.89 -14.07
N THR A 199 17.33 6.16 -12.82
CA THR A 199 16.73 7.41 -12.37
C THR A 199 17.39 7.94 -11.10
N LYS A 200 16.81 9.00 -10.50
CA LYS A 200 17.25 9.54 -9.19
C LYS A 200 16.58 8.85 -8.00
N SER A 201 15.73 7.85 -8.25
CA SER A 201 15.03 7.09 -7.21
C SER A 201 15.96 6.07 -6.55
N ILE A 202 15.70 5.73 -5.29
CA ILE A 202 16.52 4.83 -4.48
C ILE A 202 15.74 3.55 -4.23
N TYR A 203 16.31 2.40 -4.56
CA TYR A 203 15.69 1.10 -4.28
C TYR A 203 15.89 0.67 -2.84
N VAL A 204 14.83 0.24 -2.16
CA VAL A 204 14.83 -0.32 -0.81
C VAL A 204 14.43 -1.79 -0.89
N ASP A 205 15.39 -2.69 -0.73
CA ASP A 205 15.19 -4.13 -0.87
C ASP A 205 14.79 -4.79 0.46
N TYR A 206 13.51 -4.94 0.70
CA TYR A 206 12.99 -5.79 1.77
C TYR A 206 12.91 -7.25 1.35
N HIS A 207 12.58 -7.51 0.06
CA HIS A 207 12.23 -8.82 -0.46
C HIS A 207 13.35 -9.84 -0.24
N THR A 208 14.57 -9.52 -0.64
CA THR A 208 15.68 -10.48 -0.65
C THR A 208 15.96 -11.12 0.71
N SER A 209 15.90 -10.31 1.78
CA SER A 209 16.21 -10.79 3.14
C SER A 209 15.01 -11.41 3.87
N MET A 210 13.78 -11.11 3.42
CA MET A 210 12.55 -11.53 4.09
C MET A 210 11.91 -12.77 3.46
N LYS A 211 12.37 -13.23 2.28
CA LYS A 211 11.79 -14.37 1.58
C LYS A 211 12.25 -15.72 2.10
N ASP A 212 11.33 -16.68 2.08
CA ASP A 212 11.58 -18.09 2.33
C ASP A 212 11.95 -18.85 1.02
N LYS A 213 12.02 -20.20 1.10
CA LYS A 213 12.34 -21.06 -0.05
C LYS A 213 11.23 -21.14 -1.11
N ARG A 214 10.01 -20.69 -0.79
CA ARG A 214 8.84 -20.66 -1.69
C ARG A 214 8.66 -19.27 -2.31
N ASP A 215 9.62 -18.35 -2.08
CA ASP A 215 9.51 -16.91 -2.37
C ASP A 215 8.32 -16.23 -1.65
N GLY A 216 7.87 -16.81 -0.54
CA GLY A 216 6.90 -16.23 0.39
C GLY A 216 7.57 -15.52 1.55
N LEU A 217 6.79 -14.80 2.36
CA LEU A 217 7.28 -14.17 3.58
C LEU A 217 7.65 -15.25 4.60
N LYS A 218 8.86 -15.14 5.20
CA LYS A 218 9.32 -16.06 6.24
C LYS A 218 8.35 -16.08 7.41
N ASP A 219 8.10 -17.28 7.95
CA ASP A 219 7.19 -17.49 9.08
C ASP A 219 7.57 -16.65 10.31
N GLU A 220 8.86 -16.41 10.54
CA GLU A 220 9.36 -15.57 11.63
C GLU A 220 8.98 -14.07 11.49
N PHE A 221 8.65 -13.61 10.28
CA PHE A 221 8.32 -12.22 9.97
C PHE A 221 6.82 -11.95 9.79
N THR A 222 5.98 -12.97 9.91
CA THR A 222 4.53 -12.84 9.80
C THR A 222 3.86 -13.47 11.02
N TYR A 223 2.56 -13.43 11.13
CA TYR A 223 1.84 -13.99 12.26
C TYR A 223 0.96 -15.16 11.85
N TRP A 224 0.75 -16.06 12.79
CA TRP A 224 -0.16 -17.18 12.63
C TRP A 224 -1.62 -16.72 12.75
N VAL A 225 -2.47 -17.21 11.86
CA VAL A 225 -3.91 -16.92 11.84
C VAL A 225 -4.67 -18.20 12.17
N GLU A 226 -5.23 -18.28 13.39
CA GLU A 226 -5.90 -19.48 13.92
C GLU A 226 -7.11 -19.89 13.07
N GLU A 227 -7.89 -18.93 12.59
CA GLU A 227 -9.13 -19.14 11.83
C GLU A 227 -8.90 -19.88 10.52
N VAL A 228 -7.74 -19.73 9.91
CA VAL A 228 -7.36 -20.39 8.65
C VAL A 228 -6.22 -21.39 8.82
N VAL A 229 -5.75 -21.58 10.05
CA VAL A 229 -4.72 -22.57 10.44
C VAL A 229 -3.46 -22.43 9.58
N ARG A 230 -3.02 -21.20 9.32
CA ARG A 230 -1.78 -20.89 8.57
C ARG A 230 -1.26 -19.51 8.90
N TYR A 231 -0.02 -19.24 8.47
CA TYR A 231 0.54 -17.89 8.53
C TYR A 231 -0.18 -16.94 7.57
N ASP A 232 -0.31 -15.66 7.94
CA ASP A 232 -0.81 -14.59 7.06
C ASP A 232 -0.02 -14.52 5.75
N GLY A 233 1.31 -14.53 5.87
CA GLY A 233 2.22 -14.61 4.72
C GLY A 233 2.32 -13.35 3.87
N VAL A 234 1.67 -12.25 4.29
CA VAL A 234 1.67 -10.94 3.62
C VAL A 234 2.06 -9.83 4.57
N HIS A 235 1.39 -9.77 5.73
CA HIS A 235 1.60 -8.70 6.69
C HIS A 235 2.70 -9.05 7.69
N PRO A 236 3.68 -8.14 7.91
CA PRO A 236 4.70 -8.35 8.91
C PRO A 236 4.13 -8.35 10.34
N ASN A 237 4.70 -9.20 11.18
CA ASN A 237 4.60 -9.09 12.62
C ASN A 237 5.61 -8.04 13.15
N LYS A 238 5.74 -7.93 14.48
CA LYS A 238 6.67 -6.98 15.11
C LYS A 238 8.12 -7.18 14.66
N GLU A 239 8.58 -8.42 14.60
CA GLU A 239 9.94 -8.79 14.18
C GLU A 239 10.19 -8.44 12.71
N GLY A 240 9.18 -8.67 11.86
CA GLY A 240 9.20 -8.28 10.46
C GLY A 240 9.33 -6.77 10.28
N TYR A 241 8.57 -5.97 11.03
CA TYR A 241 8.69 -4.51 11.00
C TYR A 241 10.05 -4.03 11.51
N ILE A 242 10.57 -4.58 12.61
CA ILE A 242 11.92 -4.25 13.11
C ILE A 242 12.99 -4.58 12.06
N HIS A 243 12.82 -5.66 11.30
CA HIS A 243 13.73 -6.00 10.20
C HIS A 243 13.66 -4.97 9.07
N MET A 244 12.45 -4.55 8.67
CA MET A 244 12.24 -3.50 7.67
C MET A 244 12.83 -2.16 8.09
N GLU A 245 12.71 -1.79 9.38
CA GLU A 245 13.29 -0.56 9.96
C GLU A 245 14.81 -0.51 9.80
N LYS A 246 15.50 -1.63 10.06
CA LYS A 246 16.97 -1.70 9.89
C LYS A 246 17.37 -1.42 8.44
N ILE A 247 16.63 -1.98 7.48
CA ILE A 247 16.92 -1.82 6.05
C ILE A 247 16.68 -0.38 5.62
N VAL A 248 15.48 0.15 5.87
CA VAL A 248 15.11 1.49 5.39
C VAL A 248 15.89 2.59 6.10
N SER A 249 16.15 2.47 7.42
CA SER A 249 16.94 3.44 8.16
C SER A 249 18.37 3.53 7.64
N LYS A 250 18.97 2.39 7.25
CA LYS A 250 20.29 2.37 6.61
C LYS A 250 20.25 3.16 5.30
N LYS A 251 19.25 2.91 4.45
CA LYS A 251 19.10 3.63 3.17
C LYS A 251 18.83 5.12 3.34
N ILE A 252 17.99 5.51 4.30
CA ILE A 252 17.74 6.91 4.61
C ILE A 252 19.03 7.62 5.03
N LYS A 253 19.83 7.02 5.94
CA LYS A 253 21.09 7.59 6.42
C LYS A 253 22.17 7.68 5.34
N GLU A 254 22.17 6.79 4.34
CA GLU A 254 23.11 6.83 3.23
C GLU A 254 22.84 7.99 2.26
N VAL A 255 21.61 8.51 2.25
CA VAL A 255 21.10 9.42 1.21
C VAL A 255 20.75 10.81 1.75
N LEU A 256 20.29 10.93 2.99
CA LEU A 256 19.82 12.17 3.65
C LEU A 256 20.70 12.60 4.83
#